data_3891c4a4b304eec3d624f841c26d7765
#
_entry.id   3891c4a4b304eec3d624f841c26d7765
#
_cell.length_a   1.000
_cell.length_b   1.000
_cell.length_c   1.000
_cell.angle_alpha   90.00
_cell.angle_beta   90.00
_cell.angle_gamma   90.00
#
_symmetry.space_group_name_H-M   'P 1'
#
loop_
_entity.id
_entity.type
_entity.pdbx_description
1 polymer ?
#
loop_
_entity_poly.entity_id
_entity_poly.type
_entity_poly.pdbx_seq_one_letter_code
_entity_poly.pdbx_strand_id
1 'polypeptide(L)'
;MSKKEKEEGKESIKHDQPGEALAQASESALLGEEINAKQEAPIREKPAVIEERSGLIQFRVVTNDNKPDSLVILTGLKHIFMKQLPKMPREYITRLVMDRHHWSMAIVKRGLQVVGGITYRPFPHREFAEIVFCAISSTEQVKGYGSHLMNHVKDHIKDVSPIKHFLTYADNYAIGYFKKQGFSKEISLPQSVWVGYIKDYEGGT
;
A
#
# COMPACT_ATOMS: atom_id res chain seq x y z
N MET A 1 -31.83 57.87 1.02
CA MET A 1 -31.08 58.90 1.74
C MET A 1 -29.63 58.48 1.65
N SER A 2 -28.84 59.04 0.72
CA SER A 2 -28.03 60.25 0.84
C SER A 2 -26.81 59.99 1.74
N LYS A 3 -25.53 60.13 1.40
CA LYS A 3 -24.78 61.00 0.48
C LYS A 3 -23.35 60.39 0.49
N LYS A 4 -22.61 60.30 -0.60
CA LYS A 4 -21.74 61.32 -1.22
C LYS A 4 -20.62 61.74 -0.28
N GLU A 5 -19.39 61.77 -0.61
CA GLU A 5 -18.55 62.40 -1.65
C GLU A 5 -17.14 62.37 -1.05
N LYS A 6 -16.05 62.33 -1.66
CA LYS A 6 -15.31 62.84 -2.80
C LYS A 6 -13.82 62.98 -2.43
N GLU A 7 -12.98 62.60 -3.38
CA GLU A 7 -11.88 63.36 -4.00
C GLU A 7 -10.74 63.89 -3.08
N GLU A 8 -9.53 63.90 -3.44
CA GLU A 8 -8.61 64.15 -4.55
C GLU A 8 -7.20 64.03 -3.98
N GLY A 9 -6.20 63.46 -4.55
CA GLY A 9 -5.42 63.92 -5.68
C GLY A 9 -4.22 64.77 -5.27
N LYS A 10 -2.98 64.31 -5.53
CA LYS A 10 -1.91 65.17 -6.05
C LYS A 10 -0.64 64.37 -6.34
N GLU A 11 -0.24 64.47 -7.59
CA GLU A 11 1.12 64.29 -8.15
C GLU A 11 2.19 65.15 -7.48
N SER A 12 3.41 64.68 -7.47
CA SER A 12 4.55 65.36 -8.11
C SER A 12 5.88 64.70 -7.73
N ILE A 13 6.59 64.40 -8.71
CA ILE A 13 7.86 64.88 -9.28
C ILE A 13 9.12 64.11 -8.88
N LYS A 14 9.78 63.65 -9.96
CA LYS A 14 11.08 63.04 -10.14
C LYS A 14 12.23 63.70 -9.41
N HIS A 15 13.17 62.87 -8.99
CA HIS A 15 14.58 63.22 -9.06
C HIS A 15 15.41 61.97 -9.47
N ASP A 16 15.99 62.07 -10.66
CA ASP A 16 17.06 61.23 -11.14
C ASP A 16 18.32 61.48 -10.34
N GLN A 17 19.00 60.42 -9.92
CA GLN A 17 20.47 60.42 -9.85
C GLN A 17 21.04 59.03 -10.10
N PRO A 18 22.17 58.90 -10.86
CA PRO A 18 22.72 57.66 -11.32
C PRO A 18 23.77 57.09 -10.36
N GLY A 19 23.75 55.81 -10.07
CA GLY A 19 24.83 55.20 -9.31
C GLY A 19 24.53 53.86 -8.65
N GLU A 20 23.89 52.91 -9.33
CA GLU A 20 23.81 51.55 -8.80
C GLU A 20 23.79 50.50 -9.94
N ALA A 21 24.87 50.48 -10.72
CA ALA A 21 25.06 49.46 -11.75
C ALA A 21 26.24 48.50 -11.48
N LEU A 22 26.82 48.53 -10.26
CA LEU A 22 27.97 47.68 -9.91
C LEU A 22 27.79 46.78 -8.69
N ALA A 23 26.60 46.76 -8.05
CA ALA A 23 26.31 45.89 -6.90
C ALA A 23 25.43 44.64 -7.26
N GLN A 24 24.93 44.56 -8.46
CA GLN A 24 24.04 43.43 -8.86
C GLN A 24 24.77 42.25 -9.52
N ALA A 25 26.08 42.34 -9.76
CA ALA A 25 26.83 41.22 -10.38
C ALA A 25 27.50 40.27 -9.35
N SER A 26 27.50 40.61 -8.06
CA SER A 26 28.09 39.77 -7.02
C SER A 26 27.07 38.92 -6.22
N GLU A 27 25.80 39.26 -6.29
CA GLU A 27 24.76 38.52 -5.57
C GLU A 27 24.18 37.32 -6.37
N SER A 28 24.25 37.35 -7.70
CA SER A 28 23.77 36.22 -8.54
C SER A 28 24.78 35.06 -8.60
N ALA A 29 26.04 35.29 -8.24
CA ALA A 29 27.05 34.23 -8.22
C ALA A 29 27.04 33.43 -6.89
N LEU A 30 26.51 34.02 -5.81
CA LEU A 30 26.36 33.32 -4.51
C LEU A 30 25.08 32.55 -4.38
N LEU A 31 24.04 32.87 -5.17
CA LEU A 31 22.79 32.13 -5.22
C LEU A 31 22.82 30.89 -6.15
N GLY A 32 23.88 30.74 -6.94
CA GLY A 32 24.07 29.60 -7.84
C GLY A 32 24.69 28.36 -7.18
N GLU A 33 25.34 28.52 -6.01
CA GLU A 33 25.96 27.39 -5.30
C GLU A 33 25.14 26.78 -4.19
N GLU A 34 24.06 27.44 -3.72
CA GLU A 34 23.20 26.89 -2.67
C GLU A 34 22.06 25.98 -3.19
N ILE A 35 21.86 25.86 -4.50
CA ILE A 35 20.74 25.04 -5.05
C ILE A 35 21.16 23.59 -5.30
N ASN A 36 22.42 23.23 -5.13
CA ASN A 36 22.91 21.86 -5.45
C ASN A 36 23.26 21.00 -4.22
N ALA A 37 22.82 21.38 -3.04
CA ALA A 37 22.99 20.58 -1.82
C ALA A 37 21.64 20.18 -1.20
N LYS A 38 20.64 19.81 -2.01
CA LYS A 38 19.66 18.83 -1.53
C LYS A 38 20.36 17.47 -1.57
N GLN A 39 21.17 17.23 -0.56
CA GLN A 39 21.56 15.88 -0.18
C GLN A 39 20.27 15.08 -0.06
N GLU A 40 20.03 14.19 -1.01
CA GLU A 40 19.02 13.13 -0.87
C GLU A 40 19.36 12.42 0.43
N ALA A 41 18.53 12.62 1.45
CA ALA A 41 18.66 11.88 2.69
C ALA A 41 18.69 10.38 2.31
N PRO A 42 19.64 9.59 2.80
CA PRO A 42 19.76 8.20 2.40
C PRO A 42 18.41 7.53 2.62
N ILE A 43 17.86 6.93 1.56
CA ILE A 43 16.59 6.22 1.59
C ILE A 43 16.74 5.14 2.66
N ARG A 44 16.20 5.39 3.86
CA ARG A 44 16.23 4.41 4.95
C ARG A 44 15.43 3.20 4.50
N GLU A 45 16.12 2.09 4.28
CA GLU A 45 15.46 0.83 3.99
C GLU A 45 14.43 0.52 5.07
N LYS A 46 13.27 0.03 4.64
CA LYS A 46 12.18 -0.35 5.56
C LYS A 46 12.64 -1.51 6.45
N PRO A 47 12.29 -1.52 7.74
CA PRO A 47 12.64 -2.63 8.64
C PRO A 47 12.29 -4.02 8.08
N ALA A 48 11.16 -4.15 7.39
CA ALA A 48 10.74 -5.40 6.74
C ALA A 48 11.80 -5.98 5.78
N VAL A 49 12.44 -5.11 4.97
CA VAL A 49 13.47 -5.52 4.01
C VAL A 49 14.74 -5.98 4.73
N ILE A 50 15.13 -5.25 5.78
CA ILE A 50 16.30 -5.59 6.60
C ILE A 50 16.08 -6.92 7.34
N GLU A 51 14.89 -7.11 7.92
CA GLU A 51 14.54 -8.32 8.67
C GLU A 51 14.45 -9.55 7.75
N GLU A 52 13.96 -9.40 6.52
CA GLU A 52 13.98 -10.48 5.53
C GLU A 52 15.41 -10.83 5.12
N ARG A 53 16.24 -9.84 4.76
CA ARG A 53 17.65 -10.04 4.37
C ARG A 53 18.47 -10.72 5.46
N SER A 54 18.18 -10.40 6.73
CA SER A 54 18.83 -11.02 7.90
C SER A 54 18.27 -12.39 8.28
N GLY A 55 17.24 -12.87 7.60
CA GLY A 55 16.58 -14.13 7.88
C GLY A 55 15.72 -14.14 9.16
N LEU A 56 15.40 -12.96 9.72
CA LEU A 56 14.48 -12.84 10.86
C LEU A 56 13.03 -13.13 10.47
N ILE A 57 12.65 -12.80 9.23
CA ILE A 57 11.38 -13.16 8.63
C ILE A 57 11.58 -13.83 7.28
N GLN A 58 10.58 -14.62 6.87
CA GLN A 58 10.50 -15.26 5.56
C GLN A 58 9.08 -15.10 5.01
N PHE A 59 8.97 -14.99 3.69
CA PHE A 59 7.68 -15.04 2.99
C PHE A 59 7.46 -16.46 2.48
N ARG A 60 6.37 -17.07 2.92
CA ARG A 60 6.04 -18.45 2.55
C ARG A 60 4.67 -18.53 1.90
N VAL A 61 4.63 -19.10 0.70
CA VAL A 61 3.38 -19.41 -0.01
C VAL A 61 2.91 -20.78 0.45
N VAL A 62 1.68 -20.85 0.92
CA VAL A 62 1.06 -22.09 1.44
C VAL A 62 -0.38 -22.22 0.95
N THR A 63 -0.82 -23.45 0.85
CA THR A 63 -2.22 -23.84 0.68
C THR A 63 -2.51 -25.05 1.56
N ASN A 64 -3.76 -25.45 1.69
CA ASN A 64 -4.12 -26.67 2.42
C ASN A 64 -3.73 -27.92 1.62
N ASP A 65 -2.45 -28.26 1.64
CA ASP A 65 -1.83 -29.42 1.02
C ASP A 65 -1.65 -30.61 1.98
N ASN A 66 -2.24 -30.51 3.18
CA ASN A 66 -2.15 -31.47 4.29
C ASN A 66 -0.76 -31.63 4.90
N LYS A 67 0.24 -30.82 4.51
CA LYS A 67 1.53 -30.86 5.16
C LYS A 67 1.49 -30.19 6.53
N PRO A 68 2.15 -30.72 7.56
CA PRO A 68 2.13 -30.16 8.92
C PRO A 68 2.51 -28.69 8.97
N ASP A 69 3.60 -28.30 8.31
CA ASP A 69 4.05 -26.90 8.27
C ASP A 69 3.03 -25.96 7.65
N SER A 70 2.40 -26.39 6.54
CA SER A 70 1.36 -25.61 5.88
C SER A 70 0.16 -25.41 6.80
N LEU A 71 -0.27 -26.45 7.50
CA LEU A 71 -1.41 -26.39 8.42
C LEU A 71 -1.09 -25.49 9.64
N VAL A 72 0.14 -25.52 10.16
CA VAL A 72 0.58 -24.63 11.23
C VAL A 72 0.53 -23.18 10.78
N ILE A 73 1.06 -22.87 9.59
CA ILE A 73 1.05 -21.52 9.03
C ILE A 73 -0.37 -21.04 8.76
N LEU A 74 -1.22 -21.84 8.12
CA LEU A 74 -2.63 -21.51 7.86
C LEU A 74 -3.40 -21.27 9.16
N THR A 75 -3.13 -22.07 10.21
CA THR A 75 -3.73 -21.86 11.53
C THR A 75 -3.29 -20.53 12.13
N GLY A 76 -2.01 -20.19 12.02
CA GLY A 76 -1.49 -18.89 12.46
C GLY A 76 -2.14 -17.72 11.72
N LEU A 77 -2.27 -17.80 10.39
CA LEU A 77 -2.98 -16.81 9.58
C LEU A 77 -4.45 -16.66 10.00
N LYS A 78 -5.16 -17.79 10.15
CA LYS A 78 -6.54 -17.78 10.64
C LYS A 78 -6.68 -16.98 11.95
N HIS A 79 -5.82 -17.21 12.92
CA HIS A 79 -5.86 -16.48 14.19
C HIS A 79 -5.60 -14.98 14.02
N ILE A 80 -4.66 -14.60 13.16
CA ILE A 80 -4.38 -13.19 12.86
C ILE A 80 -5.60 -12.54 12.20
N PHE A 81 -6.18 -13.17 11.19
CA PHE A 81 -7.34 -12.63 10.51
C PHE A 81 -8.54 -12.48 11.45
N MET A 82 -8.82 -13.48 12.30
CA MET A 82 -9.89 -13.39 13.31
C MET A 82 -9.68 -12.24 14.29
N LYS A 83 -8.44 -11.93 14.64
CA LYS A 83 -8.10 -10.84 15.55
C LYS A 83 -8.14 -9.47 14.89
N GLN A 84 -7.66 -9.37 13.63
CA GLN A 84 -7.50 -8.10 12.93
C GLN A 84 -8.75 -7.71 12.10
N LEU A 85 -9.63 -8.68 11.80
CA LEU A 85 -10.85 -8.48 11.02
C LEU A 85 -12.09 -8.86 11.85
N PRO A 86 -12.38 -8.14 12.94
CA PRO A 86 -13.39 -8.55 13.92
C PRO A 86 -14.83 -8.54 13.38
N LYS A 87 -15.08 -7.83 12.26
CA LYS A 87 -16.38 -7.80 11.58
C LYS A 87 -16.62 -9.03 10.69
N MET A 88 -15.58 -9.81 10.40
CA MET A 88 -15.69 -11.02 9.59
C MET A 88 -16.12 -12.21 10.45
N PRO A 89 -17.10 -13.02 10.03
CA PRO A 89 -17.48 -14.25 10.74
C PRO A 89 -16.30 -15.22 10.83
N ARG A 90 -16.08 -15.79 12.01
CA ARG A 90 -14.96 -16.71 12.26
C ARG A 90 -15.00 -17.97 11.39
N GLU A 91 -16.19 -18.50 11.17
CA GLU A 91 -16.41 -19.67 10.30
C GLU A 91 -16.05 -19.34 8.85
N TYR A 92 -16.38 -18.13 8.40
CA TYR A 92 -16.05 -17.65 7.05
C TYR A 92 -14.54 -17.57 6.86
N ILE A 93 -13.81 -16.95 7.82
CA ILE A 93 -12.34 -16.90 7.81
C ILE A 93 -11.75 -18.31 7.79
N THR A 94 -12.21 -19.20 8.69
CA THR A 94 -11.70 -20.57 8.77
C THR A 94 -11.91 -21.33 7.48
N ARG A 95 -13.11 -21.24 6.89
CA ARG A 95 -13.45 -21.92 5.65
C ARG A 95 -12.56 -21.51 4.49
N LEU A 96 -12.33 -20.21 4.30
CA LEU A 96 -11.56 -19.74 3.15
C LEU A 96 -10.06 -19.93 3.34
N VAL A 97 -9.52 -19.74 4.55
CA VAL A 97 -8.11 -20.00 4.82
C VAL A 97 -7.76 -21.48 4.65
N MET A 98 -8.66 -22.39 4.99
CA MET A 98 -8.45 -23.83 4.90
C MET A 98 -8.93 -24.46 3.58
N ASP A 99 -9.52 -23.66 2.69
CA ASP A 99 -9.95 -24.14 1.36
C ASP A 99 -8.74 -24.34 0.44
N ARG A 100 -8.72 -25.48 -0.26
CA ARG A 100 -7.62 -25.86 -1.17
C ARG A 100 -7.53 -25.00 -2.44
N HIS A 101 -8.58 -24.26 -2.78
CA HIS A 101 -8.57 -23.32 -3.91
C HIS A 101 -8.03 -21.93 -3.53
N HIS A 102 -7.79 -21.70 -2.23
CA HIS A 102 -7.18 -20.50 -1.74
C HIS A 102 -5.69 -20.71 -1.46
N TRP A 103 -4.92 -19.71 -1.76
CA TRP A 103 -3.49 -19.65 -1.45
C TRP A 103 -3.24 -18.53 -0.46
N SER A 104 -2.25 -18.70 0.35
CA SER A 104 -1.84 -17.67 1.29
C SER A 104 -0.35 -17.43 1.19
N MET A 105 0.04 -16.15 1.22
CA MET A 105 1.42 -15.77 1.47
C MET A 105 1.51 -15.27 2.91
N ALA A 106 2.31 -15.94 3.72
CA ALA A 106 2.51 -15.65 5.13
C ALA A 106 3.88 -15.04 5.40
N ILE A 107 3.94 -14.09 6.31
CA ILE A 107 5.19 -13.62 6.93
C ILE A 107 5.43 -14.49 8.15
N VAL A 108 6.56 -15.20 8.15
CA VAL A 108 6.87 -16.22 9.17
C VAL A 108 8.21 -15.90 9.82
N LYS A 109 8.25 -15.90 11.15
CA LYS A 109 9.46 -15.88 11.97
C LYS A 109 9.91 -17.30 12.31
N ARG A 110 11.03 -17.45 13.01
CA ARG A 110 11.53 -18.76 13.48
C ARG A 110 10.43 -19.53 14.22
N GLY A 111 10.43 -20.85 14.08
CA GLY A 111 9.44 -21.74 14.72
C GLY A 111 8.04 -21.65 14.08
N LEU A 112 7.94 -21.26 12.83
CA LEU A 112 6.70 -21.10 12.08
C LEU A 112 5.73 -20.09 12.70
N GLN A 113 6.25 -19.13 13.48
CA GLN A 113 5.43 -18.05 14.05
C GLN A 113 4.98 -17.09 12.95
N VAL A 114 3.68 -17.09 12.67
CA VAL A 114 3.06 -16.20 11.68
C VAL A 114 2.82 -14.82 12.29
N VAL A 115 3.21 -13.76 11.57
CA VAL A 115 3.02 -12.37 12.00
C VAL A 115 2.14 -11.56 11.06
N GLY A 116 1.77 -12.10 9.93
CA GLY A 116 0.84 -11.51 8.97
C GLY A 116 0.74 -12.32 7.71
N GLY A 117 -0.15 -11.93 6.81
CA GLY A 117 -0.27 -12.55 5.50
C GLY A 117 -1.43 -12.03 4.68
N ILE A 118 -1.48 -12.53 3.45
CA ILE A 118 -2.55 -12.31 2.48
C ILE A 118 -3.06 -13.67 2.05
N THR A 119 -4.39 -13.86 2.12
CA THR A 119 -5.07 -15.01 1.49
C THR A 119 -5.75 -14.54 0.22
N TYR A 120 -5.55 -15.25 -0.87
CA TYR A 120 -6.11 -14.93 -2.17
C TYR A 120 -6.64 -16.17 -2.88
N ARG A 121 -7.61 -15.97 -3.76
CA ARG A 121 -8.13 -17.00 -4.66
C ARG A 121 -7.73 -16.69 -6.09
N PRO A 122 -6.90 -17.53 -6.73
CA PRO A 122 -6.49 -17.35 -8.11
C PRO A 122 -7.57 -17.87 -9.08
N PHE A 123 -7.77 -17.13 -10.17
CA PHE A 123 -8.57 -17.52 -11.32
C PHE A 123 -7.72 -17.42 -12.60
N PRO A 124 -6.76 -18.33 -12.82
CA PRO A 124 -5.76 -18.21 -13.90
C PRO A 124 -6.39 -18.08 -15.28
N HIS A 125 -7.45 -18.87 -15.57
CA HIS A 125 -8.15 -18.84 -16.85
C HIS A 125 -8.90 -17.52 -17.12
N ARG A 126 -9.04 -16.66 -16.10
CA ARG A 126 -9.67 -15.35 -16.16
C ARG A 126 -8.68 -14.20 -15.91
N GLU A 127 -7.42 -14.54 -15.75
CA GLU A 127 -6.29 -13.62 -15.55
C GLU A 127 -6.46 -12.69 -14.35
N PHE A 128 -7.23 -13.07 -13.32
CA PHE A 128 -7.32 -12.30 -12.07
C PHE A 128 -7.22 -13.17 -10.81
N ALA A 129 -6.89 -12.54 -9.70
CA ALA A 129 -6.99 -13.12 -8.36
C ALA A 129 -7.78 -12.20 -7.43
N GLU A 130 -8.60 -12.81 -6.57
CA GLU A 130 -9.29 -12.12 -5.49
C GLU A 130 -8.43 -12.13 -4.24
N ILE A 131 -8.12 -10.96 -3.67
CA ILE A 131 -7.55 -10.86 -2.32
C ILE A 131 -8.71 -10.92 -1.34
N VAL A 132 -8.75 -11.98 -0.55
CA VAL A 132 -9.85 -12.25 0.38
C VAL A 132 -9.56 -11.70 1.77
N PHE A 133 -8.34 -11.92 2.29
CA PHE A 133 -7.89 -11.40 3.57
C PHE A 133 -6.50 -10.84 3.45
N CYS A 134 -6.26 -9.72 4.14
CA CYS A 134 -4.95 -9.10 4.27
C CYS A 134 -4.82 -8.50 5.68
N ALA A 135 -3.89 -9.01 6.47
CA ALA A 135 -3.66 -8.45 7.80
C ALA A 135 -2.24 -8.71 8.31
N ILE A 136 -1.74 -7.75 9.10
CA ILE A 136 -0.50 -7.85 9.87
C ILE A 136 -0.87 -7.78 11.35
N SER A 137 -0.21 -8.60 12.18
CA SER A 137 -0.37 -8.55 13.63
C SER A 137 -0.14 -7.13 14.16
N SER A 138 -0.99 -6.67 15.08
CA SER A 138 -0.90 -5.33 15.66
C SER A 138 0.47 -5.00 16.26
N THR A 139 1.19 -6.01 16.77
CA THR A 139 2.54 -5.86 17.34
C THR A 139 3.62 -5.64 16.28
N GLU A 140 3.33 -5.93 15.02
CA GLU A 140 4.29 -5.87 13.90
C GLU A 140 3.90 -4.80 12.86
N GLN A 141 2.86 -4.04 13.13
CA GLN A 141 2.46 -2.92 12.26
C GLN A 141 3.52 -1.81 12.29
N VAL A 142 3.48 -0.91 11.29
CA VAL A 142 4.42 0.23 11.14
C VAL A 142 5.83 -0.13 10.64
N LYS A 143 6.20 -1.41 10.57
CA LYS A 143 7.52 -1.86 10.07
C LYS A 143 7.62 -1.94 8.53
N GLY A 144 6.54 -1.62 7.83
CA GLY A 144 6.47 -1.73 6.36
C GLY A 144 6.14 -3.15 5.85
N TYR A 145 5.79 -4.08 6.74
CA TYR A 145 5.47 -5.46 6.37
C TYR A 145 4.33 -5.57 5.37
N GLY A 146 3.27 -4.76 5.51
CA GLY A 146 2.13 -4.83 4.60
C GLY A 146 2.48 -4.50 3.15
N SER A 147 3.27 -3.46 2.92
CA SER A 147 3.73 -3.10 1.57
C SER A 147 4.68 -4.14 1.01
N HIS A 148 5.60 -4.64 1.83
CA HIS A 148 6.58 -5.64 1.43
C HIS A 148 5.91 -6.96 1.07
N LEU A 149 4.94 -7.40 1.89
CA LEU A 149 4.11 -8.56 1.62
C LEU A 149 3.34 -8.46 0.30
N MET A 150 2.71 -7.29 0.04
CA MET A 150 1.99 -7.08 -1.22
C MET A 150 2.91 -7.15 -2.43
N ASN A 151 4.13 -6.61 -2.34
CA ASN A 151 5.12 -6.74 -3.41
C ASN A 151 5.48 -8.21 -3.66
N HIS A 152 5.76 -8.97 -2.61
CA HIS A 152 6.04 -10.41 -2.74
C HIS A 152 4.88 -11.19 -3.37
N VAL A 153 3.62 -10.88 -3.02
CA VAL A 153 2.44 -11.51 -3.64
C VAL A 153 2.37 -11.19 -5.13
N LYS A 154 2.59 -9.93 -5.50
CA LYS A 154 2.58 -9.49 -6.92
C LYS A 154 3.68 -10.16 -7.72
N ASP A 155 4.90 -10.18 -7.19
CA ASP A 155 6.04 -10.80 -7.85
C ASP A 155 5.82 -12.31 -8.00
N HIS A 156 5.43 -13.00 -6.93
CA HIS A 156 5.13 -14.43 -6.96
C HIS A 156 4.07 -14.78 -8.01
N ILE A 157 2.93 -14.07 -8.01
CA ILE A 157 1.84 -14.36 -8.93
C ILE A 157 2.24 -14.09 -10.38
N LYS A 158 3.00 -13.03 -10.63
CA LYS A 158 3.55 -12.72 -11.96
C LYS A 158 4.48 -13.83 -12.47
N ASP A 159 5.26 -14.43 -11.58
CA ASP A 159 6.24 -15.45 -11.95
C ASP A 159 5.61 -16.81 -12.22
N VAL A 160 4.52 -17.16 -11.50
CA VAL A 160 3.94 -18.52 -11.54
C VAL A 160 2.61 -18.63 -12.27
N SER A 161 2.03 -17.53 -12.74
CA SER A 161 0.68 -17.53 -13.30
C SER A 161 0.46 -16.47 -14.39
N PRO A 162 -0.57 -16.64 -15.25
CA PRO A 162 -0.96 -15.64 -16.25
C PRO A 162 -1.78 -14.48 -15.64
N ILE A 163 -1.96 -14.41 -14.32
CA ILE A 163 -2.79 -13.43 -13.65
C ILE A 163 -2.18 -12.04 -13.78
N LYS A 164 -2.98 -11.07 -14.21
CA LYS A 164 -2.59 -9.67 -14.43
C LYS A 164 -3.31 -8.70 -13.51
N HIS A 165 -4.43 -9.13 -12.90
CA HIS A 165 -5.31 -8.26 -12.14
C HIS A 165 -5.56 -8.81 -10.75
N PHE A 166 -5.62 -7.90 -9.78
CA PHE A 166 -6.08 -8.20 -8.43
C PHE A 166 -7.37 -7.45 -8.15
N LEU A 167 -8.34 -8.15 -7.61
CA LEU A 167 -9.59 -7.57 -7.11
C LEU A 167 -9.70 -7.82 -5.60
N THR A 168 -10.30 -6.89 -4.90
CA THR A 168 -10.55 -7.01 -3.47
C THR A 168 -11.75 -6.18 -3.05
N TYR A 169 -12.48 -6.63 -2.07
CA TYR A 169 -13.40 -5.79 -1.31
C TYR A 169 -12.67 -5.22 -0.11
N ALA A 170 -12.59 -3.90 -0.01
CA ALA A 170 -11.94 -3.21 1.08
C ALA A 170 -12.97 -2.44 1.92
N ASP A 171 -12.88 -2.56 3.25
CA ASP A 171 -13.60 -1.66 4.12
C ASP A 171 -12.98 -0.25 4.11
N ASN A 172 -13.67 0.72 4.70
CA ASN A 172 -13.22 2.11 4.70
C ASN A 172 -11.83 2.31 5.32
N TYR A 173 -11.39 1.42 6.22
CA TYR A 173 -10.08 1.49 6.86
C TYR A 173 -8.98 0.93 5.95
N ALA A 174 -9.30 -0.07 5.14
CA ALA A 174 -8.34 -0.73 4.25
C ALA A 174 -8.13 0.01 2.92
N ILE A 175 -9.08 0.85 2.47
CA ILE A 175 -8.99 1.60 1.20
C ILE A 175 -7.67 2.37 1.08
N GLY A 176 -7.26 3.07 2.16
CA GLY A 176 -6.02 3.85 2.17
C GLY A 176 -4.77 2.98 1.97
N TYR A 177 -4.77 1.78 2.52
CA TYR A 177 -3.69 0.81 2.31
C TYR A 177 -3.66 0.34 0.86
N PHE A 178 -4.78 -0.14 0.31
CA PHE A 178 -4.82 -0.65 -1.06
C PHE A 178 -4.48 0.41 -2.11
N LYS A 179 -4.92 1.66 -1.93
CA LYS A 179 -4.51 2.78 -2.78
C LYS A 179 -2.99 2.95 -2.82
N LYS A 180 -2.32 2.90 -1.66
CA LYS A 180 -0.85 2.97 -1.58
C LYS A 180 -0.16 1.78 -2.26
N GLN A 181 -0.86 0.65 -2.41
CA GLN A 181 -0.38 -0.52 -3.13
C GLN A 181 -0.70 -0.48 -4.63
N GLY A 182 -1.26 0.61 -5.14
CA GLY A 182 -1.57 0.80 -6.57
C GLY A 182 -2.96 0.31 -7.00
N PHE A 183 -3.85 0.04 -6.05
CA PHE A 183 -5.24 -0.29 -6.36
C PHE A 183 -6.06 0.99 -6.59
N SER A 184 -7.00 0.92 -7.53
CA SER A 184 -8.00 1.96 -7.79
C SER A 184 -9.40 1.46 -7.45
N LYS A 185 -10.35 2.40 -7.33
CA LYS A 185 -11.78 2.03 -7.22
C LYS A 185 -12.38 1.65 -8.56
N GLU A 186 -11.77 2.09 -9.64
CA GLU A 186 -12.19 1.76 -10.99
C GLU A 186 -11.72 0.36 -11.35
N ILE A 187 -12.66 -0.51 -11.72
CA ILE A 187 -12.37 -1.87 -12.15
C ILE A 187 -12.10 -1.83 -13.65
N SER A 188 -10.86 -2.08 -14.04
CA SER A 188 -10.44 -2.12 -15.45
C SER A 188 -10.85 -3.42 -16.16
N LEU A 189 -11.16 -4.48 -15.41
CA LEU A 189 -11.64 -5.75 -15.95
C LEU A 189 -13.11 -5.65 -16.38
N PRO A 190 -13.50 -6.19 -17.56
CA PRO A 190 -14.89 -6.32 -17.94
C PRO A 190 -15.71 -7.08 -16.87
N GLN A 191 -16.89 -6.60 -16.56
CA GLN A 191 -17.75 -7.18 -15.52
C GLN A 191 -18.04 -8.67 -15.76
N SER A 192 -18.19 -9.10 -17.01
CA SER A 192 -18.41 -10.50 -17.38
C SER A 192 -17.27 -11.45 -16.98
N VAL A 193 -16.07 -10.92 -16.69
CA VAL A 193 -14.91 -11.72 -16.29
C VAL A 193 -14.98 -12.14 -14.83
N TRP A 194 -15.44 -11.25 -13.94
CA TRP A 194 -15.36 -11.43 -12.50
C TRP A 194 -16.72 -11.57 -11.80
N VAL A 195 -17.82 -11.13 -12.42
CA VAL A 195 -19.16 -11.22 -11.81
C VAL A 195 -19.54 -12.68 -11.54
N GLY A 196 -20.08 -12.94 -10.36
CA GLY A 196 -20.43 -14.28 -9.89
C GLY A 196 -19.26 -15.11 -9.30
N TYR A 197 -18.03 -14.65 -9.43
CA TYR A 197 -16.83 -15.26 -8.82
C TYR A 197 -16.44 -14.59 -7.50
N ILE A 198 -16.66 -13.30 -7.40
CA ILE A 198 -16.38 -12.50 -6.20
C ILE A 198 -17.72 -12.25 -5.48
N LYS A 199 -17.75 -12.47 -4.16
CA LYS A 199 -18.92 -12.19 -3.33
C LYS A 199 -18.91 -10.74 -2.88
N ASP A 200 -20.08 -10.10 -2.98
CA ASP A 200 -20.32 -8.80 -2.38
C ASP A 200 -20.35 -8.89 -0.84
N TYR A 201 -19.82 -7.88 -0.18
CA TYR A 201 -19.91 -7.69 1.25
C TYR A 201 -20.61 -6.36 1.53
N GLU A 202 -21.56 -6.36 2.46
CA GLU A 202 -22.18 -5.13 2.91
C GLU A 202 -21.12 -4.17 3.50
N GLY A 203 -21.09 -2.93 2.98
CA GLY A 203 -20.14 -1.89 3.41
C GLY A 203 -18.71 -2.03 2.89
N GLY A 204 -18.45 -2.94 1.92
CA GLY A 204 -17.20 -3.02 1.17
C GLY A 204 -17.23 -2.13 -0.09
N THR A 205 -16.06 -1.70 -0.51
CA THR A 205 -15.83 -0.98 -1.78
C THR A 205 -14.82 -1.74 -2.60
#